data_bd07e83bdec5553545f2ccdeebd119da
#
_entry.id   bd07e83bdec5553545f2ccdeebd119da
#
_cell.length_a   1.000
_cell.length_b   1.000
_cell.length_c   1.000
_cell.angle_alpha   90.00
_cell.angle_beta   90.00
_cell.angle_gamma   90.00
#
_symmetry.space_group_name_H-M   'P 1'
#
loop_
_entity.id
_entity.type
_entity.pdbx_description
1 polymer ?
#
loop_
_entity_poly.entity_id
_entity_poly.type
_entity_poly.pdbx_seq_one_letter_code
_entity_poly.pdbx_strand_id
1 'polypeptide(L)'
;MNKNYIIGLFTLGIINANAQTFDEWQNPEVNAVNRTFMHTNYFAYESEETALLGHKEKSVNYMSLNGLWKFNWVKDATSRPVDFWKTDFNDKGWQELKVPGVWELNGYGVPIYVNHGYAWRNQFQNNPPQLPVENNHIGSYRREFIIPTSWKGKDIIAHFGSVTSNMYLWVNGKYVGYSEDSKLEAEFDLTPFLKPGQKNLIAFQVFRWCDGSYLEDQDFFRYSGVGRDCYLYARNKKRINDIRVTPDLDSNYEDGALHVSISLKGNGTVNLDLQDIAGRTVAKGIVKGSNTVVMNVENPRKWTAETPYLYTLLATLQENNEVIPVKVGFRKIEQKNGQILINGKPVLFKGVNRHELDPDDGAVVSQERMIQDIPVSYTHLTLPTSDLV
;
A
#
# COMPACT_ATOMS: atom_id res chain seq x y z
N MET A 1 23.41 -9.55 60.72
CA MET A 1 23.03 -10.30 59.52
C MET A 1 21.53 -10.20 59.35
N ASN A 2 21.03 -9.21 58.64
CA ASN A 2 19.62 -9.07 58.33
C ASN A 2 19.41 -9.39 56.87
N LYS A 3 18.66 -10.46 56.58
CA LYS A 3 18.25 -10.84 55.23
C LYS A 3 16.90 -10.16 54.95
N ASN A 4 16.94 -9.16 54.04
CA ASN A 4 15.70 -8.58 53.52
C ASN A 4 15.25 -9.44 52.34
N TYR A 5 14.07 -10.06 52.49
CA TYR A 5 13.35 -10.70 51.40
C TYR A 5 12.52 -9.66 50.69
N ILE A 6 12.85 -9.41 49.40
CA ILE A 6 12.00 -8.60 48.50
C ILE A 6 10.92 -9.54 47.95
N ILE A 7 9.69 -9.35 48.41
CA ILE A 7 8.49 -10.01 47.84
C ILE A 7 8.08 -9.18 46.62
N GLY A 8 8.35 -9.73 45.45
CA GLY A 8 7.84 -9.16 44.22
C GLY A 8 6.33 -9.40 44.11
N LEU A 9 5.55 -8.33 44.19
CA LEU A 9 4.13 -8.36 43.85
C LEU A 9 4.01 -8.50 42.32
N PHE A 10 3.63 -9.67 41.85
CA PHE A 10 3.10 -9.84 40.52
C PHE A 10 1.67 -9.30 40.48
N THR A 11 1.47 -8.09 40.00
CA THR A 11 0.15 -7.62 39.59
C THR A 11 -0.26 -8.35 38.32
N LEU A 12 -1.13 -9.35 38.46
CA LEU A 12 -1.89 -9.86 37.32
C LEU A 12 -2.77 -8.70 36.81
N GLY A 13 -2.35 -8.12 35.68
CA GLY A 13 -3.22 -7.23 34.92
C GLY A 13 -4.43 -8.05 34.45
N ILE A 14 -5.60 -7.76 35.03
CA ILE A 14 -6.87 -8.23 34.49
C ILE A 14 -7.02 -7.54 33.13
N ILE A 15 -6.76 -8.29 32.05
CA ILE A 15 -7.14 -7.87 30.70
C ILE A 15 -8.67 -7.90 30.70
N ASN A 16 -9.29 -6.75 30.93
CA ASN A 16 -10.69 -6.57 30.61
C ASN A 16 -10.81 -6.79 29.13
N ALA A 17 -11.34 -7.93 28.72
CA ALA A 17 -11.85 -8.15 27.38
C ALA A 17 -13.09 -7.26 27.23
N ASN A 18 -12.88 -5.96 26.99
CA ASN A 18 -13.94 -5.10 26.51
C ASN A 18 -14.41 -5.70 25.19
N ALA A 19 -15.71 -5.96 25.09
CA ALA A 19 -16.31 -6.31 23.81
C ALA A 19 -15.91 -5.20 22.83
N GLN A 20 -15.28 -5.57 21.69
CA GLN A 20 -14.84 -4.59 20.70
C GLN A 20 -16.07 -3.86 20.17
N THR A 21 -16.11 -2.54 20.30
CA THR A 21 -17.26 -1.71 19.96
C THR A 21 -17.31 -1.38 18.47
N PHE A 22 -16.18 -1.51 17.75
CA PHE A 22 -16.04 -1.12 16.35
C PHE A 22 -16.45 0.34 16.09
N ASP A 23 -15.97 1.24 16.95
CA ASP A 23 -16.26 2.68 16.92
C ASP A 23 -15.08 3.49 16.36
N GLU A 24 -14.01 2.82 15.90
CA GLU A 24 -12.78 3.44 15.39
C GLU A 24 -13.08 4.42 14.25
N TRP A 25 -14.08 4.16 13.41
CA TRP A 25 -14.48 5.01 12.29
C TRP A 25 -14.96 6.43 12.67
N GLN A 26 -15.12 6.73 13.94
CA GLN A 26 -15.45 8.04 14.50
C GLN A 26 -14.47 8.47 15.61
N ASN A 27 -13.32 7.83 15.70
CA ASN A 27 -12.35 8.07 16.75
C ASN A 27 -10.99 8.51 16.17
N PRO A 28 -10.70 9.80 16.08
CA PRO A 28 -9.49 10.33 15.45
C PRO A 28 -8.18 9.97 16.18
N GLU A 29 -8.27 9.36 17.36
CA GLU A 29 -7.10 8.81 18.06
C GLU A 29 -6.65 7.45 17.49
N VAL A 30 -7.48 6.81 16.62
CA VAL A 30 -7.25 5.45 16.12
C VAL A 30 -7.44 5.38 14.61
N ASN A 31 -6.40 5.64 13.85
CA ASN A 31 -6.43 5.47 12.40
C ASN A 31 -6.02 4.05 11.93
N ALA A 32 -5.51 3.22 12.83
CA ALA A 32 -5.13 1.84 12.52
C ALA A 32 -5.09 0.96 13.78
N VAL A 33 -5.52 -0.30 13.64
CA VAL A 33 -5.35 -1.36 14.63
C VAL A 33 -4.67 -2.54 13.96
N ASN A 34 -3.53 -3.00 14.48
CA ASN A 34 -2.75 -4.14 13.95
C ASN A 34 -2.34 -4.01 12.46
N ARG A 35 -2.47 -2.85 11.85
CA ARG A 35 -1.88 -2.57 10.54
C ARG A 35 -0.36 -2.61 10.69
N THR A 36 0.35 -3.25 9.76
CA THR A 36 1.80 -3.29 9.77
C THR A 36 2.39 -1.90 9.56
N PHE A 37 3.64 -1.71 9.99
CA PHE A 37 4.35 -0.46 9.70
C PHE A 37 4.44 -0.24 8.19
N MET A 38 4.24 1.01 7.78
CA MET A 38 4.49 1.45 6.41
C MET A 38 5.97 1.28 6.07
N HIS A 39 6.25 0.77 4.90
CA HIS A 39 7.59 0.60 4.37
C HIS A 39 7.66 1.08 2.92
N THR A 40 8.83 1.15 2.34
CA THR A 40 8.99 1.48 0.93
C THR A 40 8.25 0.47 0.05
N ASN A 41 7.69 0.93 -1.07
CA ASN A 41 6.99 0.03 -1.98
C ASN A 41 7.99 -0.87 -2.71
N TYR A 42 7.94 -2.17 -2.42
CA TYR A 42 8.72 -3.21 -3.09
C TYR A 42 7.97 -4.55 -3.04
N PHE A 43 8.38 -5.49 -3.89
CA PHE A 43 8.01 -6.90 -3.76
C PHE A 43 9.28 -7.73 -3.61
N ALA A 44 9.27 -8.70 -2.69
CA ALA A 44 10.39 -9.59 -2.45
C ALA A 44 10.17 -10.93 -3.15
N TYR A 45 11.10 -11.29 -4.00
CA TYR A 45 11.06 -12.48 -4.82
C TYR A 45 11.90 -13.62 -4.24
N GLU A 46 11.61 -14.84 -4.65
CA GLU A 46 12.31 -16.04 -4.27
C GLU A 46 13.63 -16.27 -5.00
N SER A 47 13.87 -15.55 -6.09
CA SER A 47 15.08 -15.65 -6.90
C SER A 47 15.37 -14.36 -7.65
N GLU A 48 16.61 -14.19 -8.08
CA GLU A 48 17.05 -13.07 -8.92
C GLU A 48 16.38 -13.09 -10.29
N GLU A 49 16.18 -14.27 -10.88
CA GLU A 49 15.50 -14.43 -12.16
C GLU A 49 14.07 -13.87 -12.08
N THR A 50 13.31 -14.27 -11.08
CA THR A 50 11.92 -13.79 -10.89
C THR A 50 11.88 -12.30 -10.57
N ALA A 51 12.86 -11.80 -9.79
CA ALA A 51 12.99 -10.38 -9.45
C ALA A 51 13.24 -9.51 -10.68
N LEU A 52 14.09 -9.96 -11.61
CA LEU A 52 14.40 -9.24 -12.84
C LEU A 52 13.22 -9.19 -13.82
N LEU A 53 12.28 -10.14 -13.77
CA LEU A 53 11.04 -10.07 -14.53
C LEU A 53 10.15 -8.89 -14.08
N GLY A 54 10.22 -8.49 -12.81
CA GLY A 54 9.49 -7.35 -12.27
C GLY A 54 7.97 -7.57 -12.13
N HIS A 55 7.49 -8.81 -12.26
CA HIS A 55 6.09 -9.19 -12.19
C HIS A 55 5.81 -9.99 -10.92
N LYS A 56 5.23 -9.34 -9.89
CA LYS A 56 4.89 -9.98 -8.61
C LYS A 56 3.98 -11.20 -8.77
N GLU A 57 3.12 -11.19 -9.79
CA GLU A 57 2.17 -12.25 -10.11
C GLU A 57 2.84 -13.56 -10.56
N LYS A 58 4.12 -13.50 -10.94
CA LYS A 58 4.94 -14.66 -11.30
C LYS A 58 5.64 -15.30 -10.12
N SER A 59 5.66 -14.63 -8.97
CA SER A 59 6.27 -15.18 -7.76
C SER A 59 5.42 -16.30 -7.15
N VAL A 60 6.05 -17.38 -6.70
CA VAL A 60 5.39 -18.44 -5.94
C VAL A 60 4.94 -17.98 -4.55
N ASN A 61 5.38 -16.79 -4.14
CA ASN A 61 5.02 -16.15 -2.88
C ASN A 61 3.84 -15.17 -3.03
N TYR A 62 3.22 -15.06 -4.19
CA TYR A 62 2.09 -14.19 -4.48
C TYR A 62 0.79 -14.96 -4.66
N MET A 63 -0.31 -14.43 -4.19
CA MET A 63 -1.66 -14.94 -4.42
C MET A 63 -2.65 -13.79 -4.52
N SER A 64 -3.28 -13.61 -5.67
CA SER A 64 -4.28 -12.57 -5.89
C SER A 64 -5.54 -12.80 -5.05
N LEU A 65 -6.05 -11.74 -4.47
CA LEU A 65 -7.39 -11.64 -3.88
C LEU A 65 -8.36 -10.86 -4.78
N ASN A 66 -7.92 -10.43 -5.97
CA ASN A 66 -8.81 -9.82 -6.96
C ASN A 66 -9.83 -10.82 -7.49
N GLY A 67 -10.95 -10.32 -7.97
CA GLY A 67 -12.03 -11.13 -8.54
C GLY A 67 -13.33 -10.98 -7.77
N LEU A 68 -14.24 -11.94 -7.88
CA LEU A 68 -15.57 -11.85 -7.28
C LEU A 68 -15.53 -12.16 -5.78
N TRP A 69 -16.24 -11.35 -5.01
CA TRP A 69 -16.47 -11.49 -3.58
C TRP A 69 -17.96 -11.50 -3.31
N LYS A 70 -18.42 -12.29 -2.35
CA LYS A 70 -19.75 -12.11 -1.77
C LYS A 70 -19.84 -10.74 -1.16
N PHE A 71 -20.91 -10.00 -1.49
CA PHE A 71 -21.08 -8.60 -1.14
C PHE A 71 -22.48 -8.30 -0.63
N ASN A 72 -22.54 -7.57 0.47
CA ASN A 72 -23.78 -7.02 1.01
C ASN A 72 -23.59 -5.53 1.25
N TRP A 73 -24.51 -4.75 0.68
CA TRP A 73 -24.53 -3.31 0.82
C TRP A 73 -25.77 -2.87 1.60
N VAL A 74 -25.59 -1.93 2.51
CA VAL A 74 -26.68 -1.27 3.23
C VAL A 74 -26.50 0.24 3.20
N LYS A 75 -27.63 0.95 3.24
CA LYS A 75 -27.66 2.40 3.10
C LYS A 75 -27.16 3.13 4.36
N ASP A 76 -27.44 2.56 5.53
CA ASP A 76 -27.20 3.22 6.80
C ASP A 76 -26.29 2.37 7.69
N ALA A 77 -25.40 3.01 8.42
CA ALA A 77 -24.42 2.32 9.26
C ALA A 77 -25.07 1.43 10.34
N THR A 78 -26.27 1.80 10.84
CA THR A 78 -27.01 1.00 11.82
C THR A 78 -27.59 -0.29 11.26
N SER A 79 -27.78 -0.38 9.96
CA SER A 79 -28.36 -1.56 9.29
C SER A 79 -27.31 -2.59 8.88
N ARG A 80 -26.03 -2.36 9.17
CA ARG A 80 -24.95 -3.25 8.77
C ARG A 80 -25.06 -4.62 9.44
N PRO A 81 -24.72 -5.71 8.75
CA PRO A 81 -24.62 -7.01 9.38
C PRO A 81 -23.47 -7.01 10.38
N VAL A 82 -23.75 -7.40 11.64
CA VAL A 82 -22.77 -7.35 12.74
C VAL A 82 -22.03 -8.67 12.95
N ASP A 83 -22.56 -9.77 12.40
CA ASP A 83 -22.02 -11.14 12.60
C ASP A 83 -21.52 -11.77 11.30
N PHE A 84 -21.47 -11.01 10.22
CA PHE A 84 -21.17 -11.50 8.86
C PHE A 84 -19.79 -12.17 8.74
N TRP A 85 -18.86 -11.84 9.62
CA TRP A 85 -17.50 -12.38 9.65
C TRP A 85 -17.41 -13.79 10.25
N LYS A 86 -18.49 -14.31 10.88
CA LYS A 86 -18.55 -15.66 11.42
C LYS A 86 -18.50 -16.70 10.31
N THR A 87 -17.82 -17.82 10.57
CA THR A 87 -17.63 -18.88 9.57
C THR A 87 -18.89 -19.63 9.21
N ASP A 88 -19.88 -19.62 10.11
CA ASP A 88 -21.19 -20.26 9.95
C ASP A 88 -22.31 -19.30 9.50
N PHE A 89 -21.94 -18.03 9.20
CA PHE A 89 -22.90 -17.04 8.70
C PHE A 89 -23.45 -17.44 7.33
N ASN A 90 -24.78 -17.32 7.16
CA ASN A 90 -25.45 -17.64 5.91
C ASN A 90 -25.43 -16.43 4.95
N ASP A 91 -24.57 -16.45 3.97
CA ASP A 91 -24.42 -15.42 2.92
C ASP A 91 -25.04 -15.81 1.56
N LYS A 92 -25.92 -16.82 1.51
CA LYS A 92 -26.50 -17.32 0.25
C LYS A 92 -27.31 -16.27 -0.52
N GLY A 93 -27.87 -15.27 0.17
CA GLY A 93 -28.62 -14.18 -0.44
C GLY A 93 -27.76 -12.97 -0.84
N TRP A 94 -26.46 -13.02 -0.60
CA TRP A 94 -25.56 -11.92 -0.95
C TRP A 94 -25.29 -11.88 -2.44
N GLN A 95 -25.13 -10.66 -2.96
CA GLN A 95 -24.69 -10.43 -4.34
C GLN A 95 -23.20 -10.71 -4.48
N GLU A 96 -22.67 -10.52 -5.68
CA GLU A 96 -21.23 -10.56 -5.94
C GLU A 96 -20.77 -9.22 -6.47
N LEU A 97 -19.60 -8.78 -5.99
CA LEU A 97 -18.94 -7.58 -6.45
C LEU A 97 -17.49 -7.92 -6.82
N LYS A 98 -17.04 -7.41 -7.96
CA LYS A 98 -15.64 -7.52 -8.39
C LYS A 98 -14.75 -6.62 -7.52
N VAL A 99 -13.62 -7.14 -7.08
CA VAL A 99 -12.55 -6.43 -6.39
C VAL A 99 -11.29 -6.47 -7.29
N PRO A 100 -10.62 -5.33 -7.59
CA PRO A 100 -11.04 -3.98 -7.32
C PRO A 100 -12.37 -3.61 -7.96
N GLY A 101 -13.10 -2.69 -7.30
CA GLY A 101 -14.38 -2.19 -7.77
C GLY A 101 -14.97 -1.16 -6.81
N VAL A 102 -15.55 -0.11 -7.37
CA VAL A 102 -16.27 0.94 -6.62
C VAL A 102 -17.76 0.65 -6.60
N TRP A 103 -18.43 0.94 -5.51
CA TRP A 103 -19.83 0.57 -5.30
C TRP A 103 -20.77 1.28 -6.27
N GLU A 104 -20.56 2.58 -6.43
CA GLU A 104 -21.47 3.49 -7.13
C GLU A 104 -21.59 3.15 -8.62
N LEU A 105 -20.52 2.60 -9.24
CA LEU A 105 -20.54 2.16 -10.64
C LEU A 105 -21.03 0.71 -10.80
N ASN A 106 -21.27 0.03 -9.69
CA ASN A 106 -21.82 -1.35 -9.67
C ASN A 106 -23.27 -1.38 -9.14
N GLY A 107 -23.96 -0.21 -9.10
CA GLY A 107 -25.38 -0.13 -8.75
C GLY A 107 -25.66 0.01 -7.26
N TYR A 108 -24.64 0.30 -6.44
CA TYR A 108 -24.78 0.45 -4.99
C TYR A 108 -24.54 1.91 -4.56
N GLY A 109 -25.61 2.66 -4.38
CA GLY A 109 -25.56 4.09 -4.11
C GLY A 109 -25.46 4.92 -5.39
N VAL A 110 -25.03 6.17 -5.25
CA VAL A 110 -24.83 7.10 -6.38
C VAL A 110 -23.48 7.81 -6.23
N PRO A 111 -22.76 8.05 -7.34
CA PRO A 111 -21.57 8.87 -7.31
C PRO A 111 -21.88 10.27 -6.82
N ILE A 112 -21.03 10.81 -5.96
CA ILE A 112 -21.11 12.19 -5.51
C ILE A 112 -19.91 12.94 -6.05
N TYR A 113 -20.14 14.03 -6.79
CA TYR A 113 -19.09 14.98 -7.12
C TYR A 113 -19.20 16.19 -6.19
N VAL A 114 -18.10 16.53 -5.55
CA VAL A 114 -18.00 17.71 -4.69
C VAL A 114 -16.72 18.46 -5.00
N ASN A 115 -16.85 19.70 -5.43
CA ASN A 115 -15.73 20.62 -5.65
C ASN A 115 -15.43 21.47 -4.40
N HIS A 116 -16.41 21.64 -3.52
CA HIS A 116 -16.28 22.44 -2.31
C HIS A 116 -17.15 21.87 -1.19
N GLY A 117 -16.56 21.66 -0.03
CA GLY A 117 -17.21 21.11 1.15
C GLY A 117 -17.39 19.59 1.08
N TYR A 118 -17.83 19.01 2.18
CA TYR A 118 -17.91 17.57 2.35
C TYR A 118 -19.08 16.93 1.59
N ALA A 119 -18.96 15.65 1.29
CA ALA A 119 -19.96 14.88 0.56
C ALA A 119 -21.36 14.85 1.22
N TRP A 120 -21.43 15.07 2.52
CA TRP A 120 -22.66 15.11 3.32
C TRP A 120 -23.21 16.53 3.59
N ARG A 121 -22.70 17.57 2.94
CA ARG A 121 -22.97 19.00 3.19
C ARG A 121 -24.45 19.39 3.25
N ASN A 122 -25.33 18.65 2.60
CA ASN A 122 -26.78 18.94 2.57
C ASN A 122 -27.57 18.00 3.50
N GLN A 123 -26.94 17.12 4.24
CA GLN A 123 -27.58 16.08 5.04
C GLN A 123 -27.16 16.10 6.50
N PHE A 124 -25.98 16.64 6.78
CA PHE A 124 -25.40 16.63 8.11
C PHE A 124 -24.58 17.91 8.34
N GLN A 125 -24.77 18.53 9.49
CA GLN A 125 -23.95 19.67 9.90
C GLN A 125 -22.57 19.17 10.35
N ASN A 126 -21.51 19.74 9.78
CA ASN A 126 -20.14 19.37 10.13
C ASN A 126 -19.89 19.54 11.63
N ASN A 127 -19.45 18.47 12.27
CA ASN A 127 -19.06 18.43 13.67
C ASN A 127 -17.94 17.41 13.90
N PRO A 128 -16.72 17.68 13.38
CA PRO A 128 -15.62 16.74 13.48
C PRO A 128 -15.35 16.33 14.94
N PRO A 129 -15.09 15.04 15.23
CA PRO A 129 -14.90 13.92 14.29
C PRO A 129 -16.19 13.19 13.92
N GLN A 130 -17.35 13.67 14.36
CA GLN A 130 -18.64 13.01 14.15
C GLN A 130 -19.08 13.02 12.69
N LEU A 131 -19.69 11.92 12.28
CA LEU A 131 -20.16 11.67 10.93
C LEU A 131 -21.64 11.28 10.91
N PRO A 132 -22.34 11.49 9.79
CA PRO A 132 -23.69 10.99 9.65
C PRO A 132 -23.71 9.47 9.79
N VAL A 133 -24.67 8.96 10.51
CA VAL A 133 -24.98 7.51 10.60
C VAL A 133 -25.93 7.11 9.48
N GLU A 134 -26.89 7.99 9.18
CA GLU A 134 -27.79 7.88 8.03
C GLU A 134 -27.05 8.21 6.73
N ASN A 135 -27.34 7.45 5.68
CA ASN A 135 -26.66 7.55 4.37
C ASN A 135 -25.14 7.31 4.41
N ASN A 136 -24.59 6.86 5.52
CA ASN A 136 -23.24 6.35 5.59
C ASN A 136 -23.27 4.87 5.17
N HIS A 137 -23.12 4.64 3.87
CA HIS A 137 -23.26 3.33 3.26
C HIS A 137 -22.18 2.36 3.78
N ILE A 138 -22.57 1.12 3.96
CA ILE A 138 -21.64 0.07 4.42
C ILE A 138 -21.62 -1.06 3.39
N GLY A 139 -20.41 -1.45 2.99
CA GLY A 139 -20.15 -2.64 2.20
C GLY A 139 -19.49 -3.72 3.05
N SER A 140 -20.09 -4.89 3.08
CA SER A 140 -19.56 -6.07 3.76
C SER A 140 -19.15 -7.10 2.73
N TYR A 141 -17.91 -7.60 2.82
CA TYR A 141 -17.31 -8.50 1.86
C TYR A 141 -16.93 -9.81 2.50
N ARG A 142 -17.12 -10.93 1.77
CA ARG A 142 -16.70 -12.26 2.21
C ARG A 142 -16.10 -13.04 1.05
N ARG A 143 -15.05 -13.79 1.30
CA ARG A 143 -14.43 -14.68 0.32
C ARG A 143 -13.77 -15.87 0.98
N GLU A 144 -14.02 -17.06 0.43
CA GLU A 144 -13.27 -18.26 0.78
C GLU A 144 -12.06 -18.44 -0.14
N PHE A 145 -10.97 -18.94 0.41
CA PHE A 145 -9.74 -19.20 -0.34
C PHE A 145 -8.89 -20.28 0.33
N ILE A 146 -7.93 -20.81 -0.42
CA ILE A 146 -6.97 -21.82 0.07
C ILE A 146 -5.56 -21.29 -0.21
N ILE A 147 -4.74 -21.16 0.82
CA ILE A 147 -3.33 -20.80 0.65
C ILE A 147 -2.48 -22.04 0.38
N PRO A 148 -1.40 -21.92 -0.43
CA PRO A 148 -0.51 -23.04 -0.72
C PRO A 148 0.10 -23.66 0.54
N THR A 149 0.25 -24.97 0.55
CA THR A 149 0.92 -25.69 1.64
C THR A 149 2.40 -25.31 1.76
N SER A 150 3.02 -24.89 0.65
CA SER A 150 4.41 -24.36 0.60
C SER A 150 4.60 -23.08 1.40
N TRP A 151 3.53 -22.40 1.80
CA TRP A 151 3.60 -21.20 2.65
C TRP A 151 3.64 -21.52 4.14
N LYS A 152 3.53 -22.81 4.51
CA LYS A 152 3.64 -23.24 5.91
C LYS A 152 4.99 -22.80 6.51
N GLY A 153 4.93 -22.15 7.66
CA GLY A 153 6.13 -21.64 8.37
C GLY A 153 6.61 -20.25 7.92
N LYS A 154 6.03 -19.68 6.87
CA LYS A 154 6.26 -18.28 6.45
C LYS A 154 5.31 -17.32 7.18
N ASP A 155 5.64 -16.03 7.19
CA ASP A 155 4.70 -14.96 7.49
C ASP A 155 3.84 -14.70 6.26
N ILE A 156 2.53 -14.55 6.43
CA ILE A 156 1.59 -14.34 5.34
C ILE A 156 0.92 -12.99 5.57
N ILE A 157 1.18 -12.07 4.66
CA ILE A 157 0.72 -10.69 4.74
C ILE A 157 -0.40 -10.48 3.71
N ALA A 158 -1.48 -9.85 4.14
CA ALA A 158 -2.50 -9.33 3.23
C ALA A 158 -2.17 -7.88 2.88
N HIS A 159 -2.20 -7.57 1.59
CA HIS A 159 -2.05 -6.24 1.05
C HIS A 159 -3.37 -5.80 0.41
N PHE A 160 -3.86 -4.63 0.82
CA PHE A 160 -4.99 -3.93 0.24
C PHE A 160 -4.49 -2.59 -0.31
N GLY A 161 -4.45 -2.43 -1.61
CA GLY A 161 -3.80 -1.28 -2.25
C GLY A 161 -4.54 0.06 -2.07
N SER A 162 -5.84 0.04 -1.83
CA SER A 162 -6.68 1.21 -1.52
C SER A 162 -8.06 0.75 -1.11
N VAL A 163 -8.54 1.19 0.05
CA VAL A 163 -9.93 0.93 0.53
C VAL A 163 -10.52 2.23 1.07
N THR A 164 -11.56 2.73 0.41
CA THR A 164 -12.21 4.02 0.75
C THR A 164 -13.51 3.78 1.50
N SER A 165 -13.68 4.35 2.70
CA SER A 165 -12.81 5.27 3.47
C SER A 165 -11.95 4.56 4.52
N ASN A 166 -12.40 3.41 5.02
CA ASN A 166 -11.77 2.60 6.05
C ASN A 166 -12.05 1.12 5.82
N MET A 167 -11.44 0.25 6.60
CA MET A 167 -11.79 -1.17 6.62
C MET A 167 -11.58 -1.81 8.00
N TYR A 168 -12.54 -2.65 8.39
CA TYR A 168 -12.41 -3.64 9.45
C TYR A 168 -12.16 -5.00 8.83
N LEU A 169 -11.20 -5.76 9.33
CA LEU A 169 -10.75 -7.02 8.75
C LEU A 169 -10.91 -8.19 9.72
N TRP A 170 -11.45 -9.31 9.22
CA TRP A 170 -11.55 -10.60 9.94
C TRP A 170 -11.04 -11.75 9.09
N VAL A 171 -10.46 -12.74 9.73
CA VAL A 171 -10.05 -14.00 9.10
C VAL A 171 -10.50 -15.18 9.97
N ASN A 172 -11.18 -16.15 9.37
CA ASN A 172 -11.67 -17.34 10.05
C ASN A 172 -12.48 -17.04 11.33
N GLY A 173 -13.31 -15.99 11.28
CA GLY A 173 -14.17 -15.58 12.39
C GLY A 173 -13.45 -14.80 13.49
N LYS A 174 -12.18 -14.41 13.30
CA LYS A 174 -11.40 -13.64 14.27
C LYS A 174 -11.09 -12.25 13.71
N TYR A 175 -11.23 -11.24 14.55
CA TYR A 175 -10.83 -9.89 14.22
C TYR A 175 -9.32 -9.81 14.01
N VAL A 176 -8.92 -9.18 12.92
CA VAL A 176 -7.51 -8.96 12.57
C VAL A 176 -7.10 -7.54 12.87
N GLY A 177 -7.87 -6.55 12.37
CA GLY A 177 -7.49 -5.16 12.55
C GLY A 177 -8.38 -4.16 11.80
N TYR A 178 -7.96 -2.90 11.85
CA TYR A 178 -8.60 -1.73 11.28
C TYR A 178 -7.59 -0.86 10.52
N SER A 179 -8.05 -0.15 9.50
CA SER A 179 -7.25 0.84 8.76
C SER A 179 -8.13 1.91 8.17
N GLU A 180 -7.65 3.14 8.19
CA GLU A 180 -8.07 4.29 7.39
C GLU A 180 -7.01 4.63 6.34
N ASP A 181 -7.03 5.83 5.77
CA ASP A 181 -6.17 6.30 4.68
C ASP A 181 -6.58 5.72 3.32
N SER A 182 -7.68 6.21 2.77
CA SER A 182 -8.37 5.70 1.57
C SER A 182 -7.48 5.40 0.36
N LYS A 183 -6.38 6.13 0.17
CA LYS A 183 -5.52 6.06 -1.01
C LYS A 183 -4.18 5.36 -0.78
N LEU A 184 -3.88 5.04 0.48
CA LEU A 184 -2.66 4.34 0.86
C LEU A 184 -2.90 2.84 1.02
N GLU A 185 -1.84 2.07 0.92
CA GLU A 185 -1.87 0.63 1.15
C GLU A 185 -2.08 0.32 2.64
N ALA A 186 -2.87 -0.72 2.91
CA ALA A 186 -3.00 -1.31 4.22
C ALA A 186 -2.51 -2.76 4.21
N GLU A 187 -1.60 -3.09 5.11
CA GLU A 187 -1.08 -4.44 5.24
C GLU A 187 -1.33 -5.02 6.63
N PHE A 188 -1.65 -6.33 6.67
CA PHE A 188 -1.94 -7.05 7.90
C PHE A 188 -1.25 -8.41 7.92
N ASP A 189 -0.61 -8.75 9.03
CA ASP A 189 -0.06 -10.10 9.25
C ASP A 189 -1.18 -11.09 9.57
N LEU A 190 -1.54 -11.90 8.59
CA LEU A 190 -2.58 -12.92 8.72
C LEU A 190 -2.06 -14.26 9.25
N THR A 191 -0.76 -14.41 9.46
CA THR A 191 -0.13 -15.67 9.86
C THR A 191 -0.83 -16.38 11.03
N PRO A 192 -1.22 -15.69 12.13
CA PRO A 192 -1.84 -16.34 13.26
C PRO A 192 -3.28 -16.82 13.01
N PHE A 193 -3.90 -16.35 11.94
CA PHE A 193 -5.32 -16.59 11.64
C PHE A 193 -5.53 -17.64 10.55
N LEU A 194 -4.51 -17.94 9.74
CA LEU A 194 -4.61 -18.77 8.53
C LEU A 194 -4.27 -20.24 8.79
N LYS A 195 -4.89 -21.10 7.99
CA LYS A 195 -4.68 -22.56 7.98
C LYS A 195 -4.16 -22.97 6.59
N PRO A 196 -2.82 -23.14 6.42
CA PRO A 196 -2.24 -23.55 5.15
C PRO A 196 -2.79 -24.89 4.64
N GLY A 197 -3.10 -24.96 3.34
CA GLY A 197 -3.66 -26.14 2.71
C GLY A 197 -5.13 -26.44 3.05
N GLN A 198 -5.77 -25.58 3.83
CA GLN A 198 -7.19 -25.70 4.18
C GLN A 198 -7.97 -24.49 3.66
N LYS A 199 -9.28 -24.61 3.66
CA LYS A 199 -10.19 -23.50 3.37
C LYS A 199 -10.10 -22.45 4.49
N ASN A 200 -9.94 -21.20 4.10
CA ASN A 200 -9.97 -20.04 4.96
C ASN A 200 -11.06 -19.09 4.50
N LEU A 201 -11.62 -18.33 5.41
CA LEU A 201 -12.55 -17.23 5.15
C LEU A 201 -11.87 -15.91 5.48
N ILE A 202 -11.87 -14.99 4.53
CA ILE A 202 -11.56 -13.58 4.76
C ILE A 202 -12.83 -12.75 4.64
N ALA A 203 -13.04 -11.83 5.54
CA ALA A 203 -14.18 -10.92 5.55
C ALA A 203 -13.72 -9.52 5.94
N PHE A 204 -14.26 -8.51 5.28
CA PHE A 204 -14.01 -7.12 5.68
C PHE A 204 -15.25 -6.25 5.48
N GLN A 205 -15.32 -5.17 6.26
CA GLN A 205 -16.40 -4.21 6.20
C GLN A 205 -15.82 -2.81 6.01
N VAL A 206 -16.43 -2.07 5.10
CA VAL A 206 -16.03 -0.72 4.68
C VAL A 206 -17.16 0.23 4.94
N PHE A 207 -16.85 1.38 5.49
CA PHE A 207 -17.78 2.50 5.64
C PHE A 207 -17.51 3.53 4.54
N ARG A 208 -18.58 4.13 4.01
CA ARG A 208 -18.46 5.18 3.03
C ARG A 208 -17.66 6.37 3.56
N TRP A 209 -17.88 6.71 4.82
CA TRP A 209 -17.20 7.80 5.51
C TRP A 209 -16.73 7.38 6.88
N CYS A 210 -15.52 7.80 7.23
CA CYS A 210 -14.92 7.74 8.56
C CYS A 210 -14.39 9.13 8.94
N ASP A 211 -13.94 9.34 10.16
CA ASP A 211 -13.43 10.64 10.61
C ASP A 211 -12.26 11.14 9.76
N GLY A 212 -11.41 10.24 9.21
CA GLY A 212 -10.41 10.56 8.20
C GLY A 212 -10.98 11.26 6.96
N SER A 213 -12.27 11.06 6.63
CA SER A 213 -12.90 11.71 5.49
C SER A 213 -12.98 13.24 5.61
N TYR A 214 -12.85 13.80 6.82
CA TYR A 214 -12.68 15.24 7.02
C TYR A 214 -11.35 15.78 6.50
N LEU A 215 -10.32 14.93 6.42
CA LEU A 215 -8.98 15.29 5.96
C LEU A 215 -8.76 14.95 4.48
N GLU A 216 -9.62 14.13 3.90
CA GLU A 216 -9.50 13.62 2.53
C GLU A 216 -10.39 14.39 1.53
N ASP A 217 -10.80 15.60 1.86
CA ASP A 217 -11.68 16.40 0.98
C ASP A 217 -10.91 16.96 -0.21
N GLN A 218 -11.45 16.73 -1.42
CA GLN A 218 -10.87 17.13 -2.70
C GLN A 218 -11.98 17.54 -3.69
N ASP A 219 -11.63 18.36 -4.66
CA ASP A 219 -12.45 18.61 -5.86
C ASP A 219 -12.43 17.37 -6.75
N PHE A 220 -13.30 16.39 -6.44
CA PHE A 220 -13.29 15.09 -7.11
C PHE A 220 -14.57 14.29 -6.81
N PHE A 221 -14.77 13.20 -7.56
CA PHE A 221 -15.78 12.20 -7.24
C PHE A 221 -15.47 11.48 -5.93
N ARG A 222 -16.51 11.22 -5.16
CA ARG A 222 -16.48 10.42 -3.94
C ARG A 222 -16.96 9.00 -4.25
N TYR A 223 -16.03 8.12 -4.44
CA TYR A 223 -16.25 6.69 -4.62
C TYR A 223 -15.96 5.92 -3.34
N SER A 224 -16.62 4.77 -3.19
CA SER A 224 -16.43 3.87 -2.06
C SER A 224 -16.08 2.47 -2.54
N GLY A 225 -15.42 1.69 -1.70
CA GLY A 225 -15.03 0.32 -2.01
C GLY A 225 -13.52 0.16 -2.18
N VAL A 226 -13.10 -0.76 -3.04
CA VAL A 226 -11.69 -1.15 -3.21
C VAL A 226 -11.17 -0.62 -4.53
N GLY A 227 -10.24 0.33 -4.46
CA GLY A 227 -9.73 1.04 -5.64
C GLY A 227 -8.52 0.41 -6.33
N ARG A 228 -7.79 -0.48 -5.66
CA ARG A 228 -6.56 -1.10 -6.18
C ARG A 228 -6.47 -2.57 -5.82
N ASP A 229 -5.46 -3.24 -6.38
CA ASP A 229 -5.20 -4.66 -6.16
C ASP A 229 -5.18 -5.07 -4.69
N CYS A 230 -5.74 -6.26 -4.44
CA CYS A 230 -5.64 -6.96 -3.18
C CYS A 230 -4.96 -8.31 -3.39
N TYR A 231 -4.02 -8.65 -2.52
CA TYR A 231 -3.30 -9.91 -2.62
C TYR A 231 -2.74 -10.37 -1.28
N LEU A 232 -2.42 -11.64 -1.20
CA LEU A 232 -1.59 -12.20 -0.14
C LEU A 232 -0.18 -12.41 -0.67
N TYR A 233 0.80 -12.25 0.20
CA TYR A 233 2.16 -12.64 -0.10
C TYR A 233 2.84 -13.30 1.10
N ALA A 234 3.70 -14.27 0.79
CA ALA A 234 4.40 -15.03 1.81
C ALA A 234 5.85 -14.55 1.95
N ARG A 235 6.29 -14.32 3.18
CA ARG A 235 7.63 -13.85 3.50
C ARG A 235 8.32 -14.82 4.46
N ASN A 236 9.60 -15.01 4.28
CA ASN A 236 10.41 -15.76 5.25
C ASN A 236 10.43 -15.04 6.61
N LYS A 237 10.61 -15.83 7.69
CA LYS A 237 10.72 -15.27 9.05
C LYS A 237 11.89 -14.29 9.18
N LYS A 238 13.03 -14.64 8.58
CA LYS A 238 14.15 -13.72 8.38
C LYS A 238 14.00 -13.09 7.01
N ARG A 239 13.98 -11.75 6.96
CA ARG A 239 13.75 -11.01 5.72
C ARG A 239 14.27 -9.60 5.77
N ILE A 240 14.41 -8.98 4.60
CA ILE A 240 14.54 -7.54 4.49
C ILE A 240 13.18 -6.93 4.82
N ASN A 241 13.09 -6.20 5.93
CA ASN A 241 11.84 -5.61 6.41
C ASN A 241 11.56 -4.26 5.77
N ASP A 242 12.61 -3.50 5.48
CA ASP A 242 12.54 -2.26 4.71
C ASP A 242 13.87 -1.97 4.01
N ILE A 243 13.81 -1.32 2.86
CA ILE A 243 14.96 -0.90 2.07
C ILE A 243 14.77 0.54 1.58
N ARG A 244 15.66 1.43 1.99
CA ARG A 244 15.67 2.81 1.51
C ARG A 244 16.91 3.03 0.65
N VAL A 245 16.67 3.47 -0.59
CA VAL A 245 17.72 3.69 -1.59
C VAL A 245 17.69 5.16 -2.02
N THR A 246 18.81 5.86 -1.81
CA THR A 246 18.95 7.27 -2.14
C THR A 246 20.17 7.47 -3.01
N PRO A 247 20.02 7.62 -4.32
CA PRO A 247 21.11 8.00 -5.22
C PRO A 247 21.40 9.49 -5.10
N ASP A 248 22.67 9.85 -5.14
CA ASP A 248 23.15 11.24 -5.17
C ASP A 248 24.32 11.37 -6.17
N LEU A 249 24.71 12.60 -6.47
CA LEU A 249 25.89 12.94 -7.25
C LEU A 249 26.82 13.85 -6.42
N ASP A 250 28.09 13.81 -6.73
CA ASP A 250 29.08 14.71 -6.15
C ASP A 250 28.80 16.19 -6.47
N SER A 251 29.68 17.10 -6.01
CA SER A 251 29.53 18.54 -6.24
C SER A 251 29.71 18.94 -7.71
N ASN A 252 30.39 18.13 -8.49
CA ASN A 252 30.66 18.35 -9.91
C ASN A 252 29.64 17.65 -10.82
N TYR A 253 28.71 16.89 -10.22
CA TYR A 253 27.72 16.05 -10.93
C TYR A 253 28.37 14.97 -11.82
N GLU A 254 29.56 14.51 -11.46
CA GLU A 254 30.32 13.51 -12.19
C GLU A 254 30.12 12.13 -11.61
N ASP A 255 30.50 11.91 -10.35
CA ASP A 255 30.46 10.60 -9.68
C ASP A 255 29.21 10.43 -8.84
N GLY A 256 28.76 9.19 -8.74
CA GLY A 256 27.58 8.80 -8.00
C GLY A 256 27.88 8.19 -6.63
N ALA A 257 27.01 8.50 -5.65
CA ALA A 257 26.98 7.86 -4.36
C ALA A 257 25.58 7.26 -4.14
N LEU A 258 25.48 5.96 -3.97
CA LEU A 258 24.23 5.27 -3.69
C LEU A 258 24.17 4.88 -2.22
N HIS A 259 23.33 5.59 -1.46
CA HIS A 259 23.07 5.29 -0.06
C HIS A 259 21.98 4.23 0.04
N VAL A 260 22.30 3.09 0.64
CA VAL A 260 21.37 1.98 0.83
C VAL A 260 21.25 1.67 2.32
N SER A 261 20.07 1.92 2.87
CA SER A 261 19.72 1.58 4.25
C SER A 261 18.83 0.34 4.26
N ILE A 262 19.21 -0.66 5.03
CA ILE A 262 18.49 -1.94 5.18
C ILE A 262 17.99 -2.05 6.61
N SER A 263 16.71 -2.41 6.76
CA SER A 263 16.13 -2.91 8.00
C SER A 263 15.82 -4.39 7.86
N LEU A 264 16.28 -5.21 8.79
CA LEU A 264 16.06 -6.66 8.79
C LEU A 264 15.08 -7.07 9.90
N LYS A 265 14.20 -8.01 9.58
CA LYS A 265 13.54 -8.84 10.59
C LYS A 265 14.45 -10.06 10.85
N GLY A 266 15.09 -10.08 12.03
CA GLY A 266 16.14 -11.03 12.37
C GLY A 266 17.53 -10.55 11.98
N ASN A 267 18.52 -11.44 12.04
CA ASN A 267 19.90 -11.16 11.65
C ASN A 267 20.19 -11.74 10.27
N GLY A 268 21.05 -11.07 9.50
CA GLY A 268 21.42 -11.55 8.18
C GLY A 268 22.44 -10.66 7.49
N THR A 269 22.84 -11.09 6.30
CA THR A 269 23.75 -10.37 5.41
C THR A 269 23.07 -10.15 4.07
N VAL A 270 23.00 -8.90 3.61
CA VAL A 270 22.43 -8.52 2.33
C VAL A 270 23.55 -8.18 1.36
N ASN A 271 23.60 -8.92 0.25
CA ASN A 271 24.41 -8.57 -0.90
C ASN A 271 23.67 -7.54 -1.76
N LEU A 272 24.38 -6.52 -2.18
CA LEU A 272 23.90 -5.47 -3.07
C LEU A 272 24.66 -5.59 -4.40
N ASP A 273 23.92 -5.72 -5.50
CA ASP A 273 24.45 -5.74 -6.86
C ASP A 273 23.73 -4.68 -7.69
N LEU A 274 24.44 -3.60 -8.06
CA LEU A 274 23.90 -2.55 -8.92
C LEU A 274 24.25 -2.88 -10.36
N GLN A 275 23.22 -3.08 -11.19
CA GLN A 275 23.36 -3.49 -12.58
C GLN A 275 22.90 -2.40 -13.53
N ASP A 276 23.58 -2.28 -14.67
CA ASP A 276 23.15 -1.45 -15.79
C ASP A 276 22.00 -2.12 -16.59
N ILE A 277 21.49 -1.43 -17.62
CA ILE A 277 20.40 -1.94 -18.44
C ILE A 277 20.75 -3.24 -19.20
N ALA A 278 22.03 -3.52 -19.38
CA ALA A 278 22.52 -4.78 -20.00
C ALA A 278 22.75 -5.89 -18.97
N GLY A 279 22.40 -5.68 -17.70
CA GLY A 279 22.61 -6.64 -16.62
C GLY A 279 24.06 -6.75 -16.14
N ARG A 280 24.94 -5.82 -16.53
CA ARG A 280 26.35 -5.81 -16.09
C ARG A 280 26.44 -5.11 -14.73
N THR A 281 27.10 -5.74 -13.78
CA THR A 281 27.39 -5.13 -12.47
C THR A 281 28.26 -3.88 -12.63
N VAL A 282 27.83 -2.76 -12.06
CA VAL A 282 28.58 -1.50 -12.02
C VAL A 282 29.09 -1.17 -10.61
N ALA A 283 28.45 -1.68 -9.57
CA ALA A 283 28.94 -1.57 -8.19
C ALA A 283 28.38 -2.72 -7.34
N LYS A 284 29.13 -3.10 -6.29
CA LYS A 284 28.70 -4.08 -5.29
C LYS A 284 28.83 -3.52 -3.87
N GLY A 285 27.96 -4.00 -2.98
CA GLY A 285 28.00 -3.68 -1.57
C GLY A 285 27.54 -4.86 -0.71
N ILE A 286 27.85 -4.80 0.58
CA ILE A 286 27.41 -5.77 1.56
C ILE A 286 26.92 -5.02 2.79
N VAL A 287 25.72 -5.36 3.26
CA VAL A 287 25.16 -4.86 4.51
C VAL A 287 25.02 -6.01 5.49
N LYS A 288 25.59 -5.85 6.68
CA LYS A 288 25.47 -6.83 7.78
C LYS A 288 24.52 -6.28 8.84
N GLY A 289 23.47 -7.02 9.13
CA GLY A 289 22.42 -6.60 10.04
C GLY A 289 21.58 -5.42 9.47
N SER A 290 20.85 -4.73 10.33
CA SER A 290 20.19 -3.48 9.98
C SER A 290 21.20 -2.33 10.00
N ASN A 291 21.55 -1.83 8.83
CA ASN A 291 22.61 -0.82 8.68
C ASN A 291 22.51 -0.07 7.34
N THR A 292 23.36 0.93 7.17
CA THR A 292 23.48 1.71 5.93
C THR A 292 24.86 1.53 5.32
N VAL A 293 24.95 1.43 4.00
CA VAL A 293 26.19 1.43 3.22
C VAL A 293 26.11 2.47 2.11
N VAL A 294 27.25 2.99 1.71
CA VAL A 294 27.40 3.85 0.54
C VAL A 294 28.17 3.09 -0.53
N MET A 295 27.60 3.01 -1.72
CA MET A 295 28.23 2.40 -2.91
C MET A 295 28.61 3.54 -3.86
N ASN A 296 29.90 3.69 -4.13
CA ASN A 296 30.39 4.68 -5.09
C ASN A 296 30.31 4.12 -6.51
N VAL A 297 29.87 4.94 -7.44
CA VAL A 297 29.71 4.60 -8.86
C VAL A 297 30.42 5.68 -9.68
N GLU A 298 31.50 5.29 -10.33
CA GLU A 298 32.28 6.20 -11.17
C GLU A 298 31.47 6.57 -12.41
N ASN A 299 31.32 7.87 -12.64
CA ASN A 299 30.64 8.48 -13.79
C ASN A 299 29.36 7.74 -14.25
N PRO A 300 28.34 7.55 -13.39
CA PRO A 300 27.12 6.89 -13.79
C PRO A 300 26.37 7.68 -14.85
N ARG A 301 25.60 6.99 -15.70
CA ARG A 301 24.65 7.66 -16.59
C ARG A 301 23.57 8.34 -15.73
N LYS A 302 23.49 9.67 -15.85
CA LYS A 302 22.59 10.50 -15.07
C LYS A 302 21.16 10.35 -15.56
N TRP A 303 20.23 10.36 -14.62
CA TRP A 303 18.82 10.45 -14.94
C TRP A 303 18.44 11.91 -15.20
N THR A 304 17.75 12.17 -16.31
CA THR A 304 17.03 13.42 -16.57
C THR A 304 15.63 13.07 -17.12
N ALA A 305 14.73 14.05 -17.20
CA ALA A 305 13.40 13.83 -17.79
C ALA A 305 13.49 13.40 -19.28
N GLU A 306 14.47 13.92 -20.01
CA GLU A 306 14.72 13.60 -21.43
C GLU A 306 15.45 12.27 -21.61
N THR A 307 16.27 11.89 -20.64
CA THR A 307 17.04 10.64 -20.65
C THR A 307 16.88 9.91 -19.32
N PRO A 308 15.72 9.28 -19.06
CA PRO A 308 15.40 8.68 -17.77
C PRO A 308 16.09 7.33 -17.55
N TYR A 309 17.42 7.34 -17.53
CA TYR A 309 18.22 6.13 -17.39
C TYR A 309 18.11 5.56 -15.98
N LEU A 310 17.79 4.26 -15.88
CA LEU A 310 17.66 3.55 -14.61
C LEU A 310 18.60 2.35 -14.57
N TYR A 311 19.29 2.22 -13.44
CA TYR A 311 19.96 1.02 -13.00
C TYR A 311 18.97 0.13 -12.24
N THR A 312 19.34 -1.13 -12.03
CA THR A 312 18.62 -2.06 -11.14
C THR A 312 19.53 -2.46 -9.99
N LEU A 313 19.17 -2.10 -8.77
CA LEU A 313 19.80 -2.62 -7.56
C LEU A 313 19.09 -3.92 -7.18
N LEU A 314 19.84 -5.01 -7.04
CA LEU A 314 19.37 -6.27 -6.46
C LEU A 314 19.88 -6.35 -5.03
N ALA A 315 18.97 -6.38 -4.07
CA ALA A 315 19.28 -6.61 -2.66
C ALA A 315 18.92 -8.04 -2.29
N THR A 316 19.93 -8.90 -2.12
CA THR A 316 19.77 -10.34 -1.89
C THR A 316 20.14 -10.71 -0.47
N LEU A 317 19.19 -11.21 0.30
CA LEU A 317 19.44 -11.77 1.63
C LEU A 317 20.06 -13.16 1.51
N GLN A 318 21.31 -13.31 1.97
CA GLN A 318 22.10 -14.55 1.80
C GLN A 318 21.46 -15.78 2.45
N GLU A 319 20.78 -15.60 3.58
CA GLU A 319 20.25 -16.67 4.40
C GLU A 319 19.11 -17.46 3.74
N ASN A 320 18.45 -16.90 2.73
CA ASN A 320 17.29 -17.55 2.10
C ASN A 320 17.07 -17.15 0.64
N ASN A 321 18.02 -16.43 0.03
CA ASN A 321 17.97 -15.96 -1.35
C ASN A 321 16.76 -15.07 -1.68
N GLU A 322 16.18 -14.40 -0.67
CA GLU A 322 15.16 -13.40 -0.92
C GLU A 322 15.78 -12.19 -1.63
N VAL A 323 15.18 -11.77 -2.75
CA VAL A 323 15.69 -10.69 -3.59
C VAL A 323 14.66 -9.57 -3.70
N ILE A 324 15.09 -8.34 -3.45
CA ILE A 324 14.31 -7.13 -3.69
C ILE A 324 14.98 -6.32 -4.81
N PRO A 325 14.34 -6.15 -5.98
CA PRO A 325 14.83 -5.28 -7.03
C PRO A 325 14.37 -3.83 -6.80
N VAL A 326 15.29 -2.87 -6.97
CA VAL A 326 14.99 -1.43 -6.86
C VAL A 326 15.53 -0.71 -8.09
N LYS A 327 14.70 0.10 -8.75
CA LYS A 327 15.15 0.96 -9.85
C LYS A 327 15.83 2.22 -9.31
N VAL A 328 17.01 2.54 -9.83
CA VAL A 328 17.89 3.59 -9.35
C VAL A 328 18.25 4.54 -10.48
N GLY A 329 17.90 5.82 -10.32
CA GLY A 329 18.30 6.89 -11.25
C GLY A 329 19.23 7.90 -10.55
N PHE A 330 20.49 7.97 -10.96
CA PHE A 330 21.44 8.93 -10.39
C PHE A 330 21.09 10.35 -10.82
N ARG A 331 20.66 11.15 -9.86
CA ARG A 331 20.37 12.57 -10.02
C ARG A 331 20.56 13.32 -8.72
N LYS A 332 20.88 14.61 -8.84
CA LYS A 332 20.90 15.54 -7.72
C LYS A 332 19.85 16.62 -7.94
N ILE A 333 18.97 16.81 -6.96
CA ILE A 333 17.95 17.86 -6.97
C ILE A 333 18.33 18.89 -5.93
N GLU A 334 18.42 20.15 -6.35
CA GLU A 334 18.85 21.26 -5.49
C GLU A 334 17.94 22.48 -5.68
N GLN A 335 17.77 23.24 -4.63
CA GLN A 335 17.21 24.60 -4.71
C GLN A 335 18.34 25.61 -4.55
N LYS A 336 18.58 26.41 -5.58
CA LYS A 336 19.66 27.41 -5.57
C LYS A 336 19.21 28.67 -6.29
N ASN A 337 19.44 29.84 -5.67
CA ASN A 337 19.08 31.14 -6.24
C ASN A 337 17.60 31.26 -6.66
N GLY A 338 16.69 30.67 -5.88
CA GLY A 338 15.25 30.67 -6.19
C GLY A 338 14.82 29.73 -7.34
N GLN A 339 15.73 28.90 -7.83
CA GLN A 339 15.47 27.92 -8.90
C GLN A 339 15.61 26.49 -8.42
N ILE A 340 14.85 25.57 -8.99
CA ILE A 340 15.05 24.13 -8.85
C ILE A 340 16.01 23.67 -9.93
N LEU A 341 17.08 22.98 -9.50
CA LEU A 341 18.10 22.44 -10.38
C LEU A 341 18.03 20.91 -10.36
N ILE A 342 18.19 20.29 -11.54
CA ILE A 342 18.46 18.86 -11.68
C ILE A 342 19.84 18.72 -12.32
N ASN A 343 20.75 18.05 -11.64
CA ASN A 343 22.15 17.90 -12.05
C ASN A 343 22.81 19.26 -12.41
N GLY A 344 22.58 20.26 -11.57
CA GLY A 344 23.11 21.60 -11.72
C GLY A 344 22.45 22.47 -12.79
N LYS A 345 21.48 21.96 -13.52
CA LYS A 345 20.75 22.70 -14.57
C LYS A 345 19.37 23.14 -14.09
N PRO A 346 18.99 24.42 -14.27
CA PRO A 346 17.65 24.87 -13.92
C PRO A 346 16.60 24.16 -14.77
N VAL A 347 15.48 23.79 -14.14
CA VAL A 347 14.37 23.12 -14.81
C VAL A 347 13.08 23.94 -14.71
N LEU A 348 12.34 23.93 -15.81
CA LEU A 348 10.98 24.43 -15.88
C LEU A 348 10.02 23.27 -16.00
N PHE A 349 9.12 23.11 -15.02
CA PHE A 349 8.07 22.10 -15.08
C PHE A 349 6.96 22.55 -16.04
N LYS A 350 6.78 21.78 -17.12
CA LYS A 350 5.65 21.93 -18.05
C LYS A 350 4.75 20.72 -17.84
N GLY A 351 3.49 20.95 -17.48
CA GLY A 351 2.60 19.85 -17.17
C GLY A 351 1.15 20.29 -16.95
N VAL A 352 0.31 19.32 -16.68
CA VAL A 352 -1.11 19.48 -16.40
C VAL A 352 -1.47 18.71 -15.15
N ASN A 353 -2.49 19.18 -14.43
CA ASN A 353 -3.08 18.42 -13.34
C ASN A 353 -3.98 17.32 -13.91
N ARG A 354 -3.88 16.12 -13.39
CA ARG A 354 -4.70 14.97 -13.79
C ARG A 354 -5.33 14.33 -12.58
N HIS A 355 -6.63 14.09 -12.64
CA HIS A 355 -7.30 13.16 -11.75
C HIS A 355 -7.18 11.75 -12.31
N GLU A 356 -6.88 10.78 -11.44
CA GLU A 356 -6.87 9.35 -11.80
C GLU A 356 -8.31 8.84 -11.80
N LEU A 357 -8.91 8.86 -12.99
CA LEU A 357 -10.29 8.46 -13.22
C LEU A 357 -10.38 7.67 -14.52
N ASP A 358 -11.03 6.53 -14.46
CA ASP A 358 -11.48 5.77 -15.63
C ASP A 358 -12.97 6.06 -15.88
N PRO A 359 -13.40 6.31 -17.13
CA PRO A 359 -14.79 6.62 -17.43
C PRO A 359 -15.76 5.46 -17.14
N ASP A 360 -15.30 4.21 -17.17
CA ASP A 360 -16.10 3.02 -16.94
C ASP A 360 -15.95 2.47 -15.51
N ASP A 361 -14.72 2.47 -14.99
CA ASP A 361 -14.38 1.86 -13.70
C ASP A 361 -14.13 2.88 -12.56
N GLY A 362 -14.29 4.19 -12.83
CA GLY A 362 -14.16 5.26 -11.83
C GLY A 362 -12.76 5.35 -11.25
N ALA A 363 -12.62 5.17 -9.93
CA ALA A 363 -11.33 5.24 -9.24
C ALA A 363 -10.47 3.96 -9.39
N VAL A 364 -10.93 2.97 -10.16
CA VAL A 364 -10.13 1.78 -10.50
C VAL A 364 -9.47 1.99 -11.84
N VAL A 365 -8.23 2.47 -11.84
CA VAL A 365 -7.50 2.84 -13.07
C VAL A 365 -6.44 1.81 -13.36
N SER A 366 -6.50 1.18 -14.54
CA SER A 366 -5.49 0.22 -14.98
C SER A 366 -4.19 0.91 -15.42
N GLN A 367 -3.09 0.18 -15.41
CA GLN A 367 -1.80 0.67 -15.90
C GLN A 367 -1.87 1.04 -17.39
N GLU A 368 -2.58 0.25 -18.18
CA GLU A 368 -2.79 0.49 -19.61
C GLU A 368 -3.50 1.83 -19.84
N ARG A 369 -4.52 2.11 -19.01
CA ARG A 369 -5.23 3.39 -19.05
C ARG A 369 -4.33 4.56 -18.67
N MET A 370 -3.54 4.43 -17.60
CA MET A 370 -2.60 5.47 -17.22
C MET A 370 -1.59 5.77 -18.34
N ILE A 371 -1.07 4.73 -18.99
CA ILE A 371 -0.16 4.88 -20.13
C ILE A 371 -0.86 5.55 -21.32
N GLN A 372 -2.11 5.20 -21.60
CA GLN A 372 -2.89 5.79 -22.70
C GLN A 372 -3.15 7.29 -22.49
N ASP A 373 -3.42 7.71 -21.26
CA ASP A 373 -3.70 9.12 -20.95
C ASP A 373 -2.49 10.04 -21.18
N ILE A 374 -1.27 9.55 -21.00
CA ILE A 374 -0.04 10.36 -21.13
C ILE A 374 0.14 10.88 -22.57
N PRO A 375 0.15 10.05 -23.64
CA PRO A 375 0.26 10.53 -25.01
C PRO A 375 -0.89 11.45 -25.42
N VAL A 376 -2.12 11.16 -24.98
CA VAL A 376 -3.30 12.00 -25.28
C VAL A 376 -3.11 13.39 -24.69
N SER A 377 -2.73 13.48 -23.43
CA SER A 377 -2.46 14.75 -22.74
C SER A 377 -1.34 15.52 -23.44
N TYR A 378 -0.25 14.85 -23.79
CA TYR A 378 0.88 15.47 -24.50
C TYR A 378 0.47 16.02 -25.87
N THR A 379 -0.27 15.25 -26.66
CA THR A 379 -0.69 15.64 -28.01
C THR A 379 -1.67 16.80 -28.02
N HIS A 380 -2.63 16.82 -27.08
CA HIS A 380 -3.75 17.79 -27.11
C HIS A 380 -3.54 19.02 -26.25
N LEU A 381 -2.71 18.95 -25.19
CA LEU A 381 -2.57 20.03 -24.22
C LEU A 381 -1.27 20.83 -24.33
N THR A 382 -0.25 20.32 -25.02
CA THR A 382 1.07 20.98 -25.08
C THR A 382 1.38 21.65 -26.41
N LEU A 383 0.76 21.24 -27.53
CA LEU A 383 1.09 21.77 -28.86
C LEU A 383 0.53 23.15 -29.17
N PRO A 384 -0.65 23.60 -28.71
CA PRO A 384 -1.18 24.92 -29.10
C PRO A 384 -0.54 26.11 -28.38
N THR A 385 0.20 25.92 -27.30
CA THR A 385 0.70 27.02 -26.46
C THR A 385 2.16 27.38 -26.67
N SER A 386 2.92 26.60 -27.45
CA SER A 386 4.34 26.86 -27.74
C SER A 386 4.57 27.87 -28.88
N ASP A 387 3.55 28.11 -29.70
CA ASP A 387 3.67 29.00 -30.88
C ASP A 387 3.13 30.43 -30.66
N LEU A 388 2.77 30.79 -29.44
CA LEU A 388 2.21 32.08 -29.06
C LEU A 388 3.04 32.88 -28.05
N VAL A 389 4.32 32.58 -27.89
CA VAL A 389 5.22 33.39 -27.07
C VAL A 389 6.45 33.75 -27.85
#